data_75515ec79552df39f0b6fda947baaf18
#
_entry.id   75515ec79552df39f0b6fda947baaf18
#
_cell.length_a   1.000
_cell.length_b   1.000
_cell.length_c   1.000
_cell.angle_alpha   90.00
_cell.angle_beta   90.00
_cell.angle_gamma   90.00
#
_symmetry.space_group_name_H-M   'P 1'
#
loop_
_entity.id
_entity.type
_entity.pdbx_description
1 polymer ?
#
loop_
_entity_poly.entity_id
_entity_poly.type
_entity_poly.pdbx_seq_one_letter_code
_entity_poly.pdbx_strand_id
1 'polypeptide(L)'
;MQLYNGVGVALLTLLHSDGDVDLGATADLAAGLAGRGMQAILACGTTGEPAMLTVDERRDVVAAVRGAVPAHIPVIAGTGAPTAEVAAGLTADAIEAGADAILAWPPAGSADLAGYFAAVAAAAQGRPVLAYHFPKISAPGVPVEALATLPVVGVKDSSGDPNRLLEEITRYPGDTYTGSSALLTLCGPAGGAGALLAAANVEPELCIAAFAGDG
;
A
#
# COMPACT_ATOMS: atom_id res chain seq x y z
N MET A 1 -12.59 -11.31 -1.68
CA MET A 1 -11.32 -12.07 -1.78
C MET A 1 -10.28 -11.23 -1.06
N GLN A 2 -9.69 -11.74 0.00
CA GLN A 2 -8.68 -11.05 0.80
C GLN A 2 -7.35 -11.01 0.02
N LEU A 3 -6.71 -9.83 -0.04
CA LEU A 3 -5.44 -9.67 -0.79
C LEU A 3 -4.29 -10.41 -0.10
N TYR A 4 -4.15 -10.24 1.21
CA TYR A 4 -3.24 -10.99 2.08
C TYR A 4 -3.71 -10.85 3.53
N ASN A 5 -3.16 -11.68 4.43
CA ASN A 5 -3.38 -11.58 5.87
C ASN A 5 -2.04 -11.46 6.59
N GLY A 6 -1.95 -10.57 7.58
CA GLY A 6 -0.71 -10.34 8.35
C GLY A 6 -0.01 -9.04 8.00
N VAL A 7 1.32 -9.03 8.12
CA VAL A 7 2.12 -7.80 7.97
C VAL A 7 2.79 -7.74 6.61
N GLY A 8 2.56 -6.64 5.88
CA GLY A 8 3.31 -6.25 4.70
C GLY A 8 4.24 -5.06 5.00
N VAL A 9 5.24 -4.88 4.17
CA VAL A 9 6.19 -3.76 4.27
C VAL A 9 5.85 -2.66 3.26
N ALA A 10 5.86 -1.39 3.73
CA ALA A 10 5.97 -0.23 2.86
C ALA A 10 7.46 -0.03 2.56
N LEU A 11 7.90 -0.56 1.43
CA LEU A 11 9.30 -0.71 1.06
C LEU A 11 9.98 0.65 0.88
N LEU A 12 11.23 0.77 1.32
CA LEU A 12 12.13 1.86 0.96
C LEU A 12 12.58 1.71 -0.50
N THR A 13 12.76 2.82 -1.21
CA THR A 13 13.52 2.85 -2.46
C THR A 13 14.97 3.21 -2.10
N LEU A 14 15.91 2.32 -2.40
CA LEU A 14 17.31 2.55 -2.10
C LEU A 14 17.98 3.32 -3.24
N LEU A 15 18.90 4.21 -2.87
CA LEU A 15 19.59 5.09 -3.81
C LEU A 15 21.10 4.86 -3.73
N HIS A 16 21.78 5.02 -4.85
CA HIS A 16 23.22 5.17 -4.90
C HIS A 16 23.66 6.50 -4.27
N SER A 17 24.96 6.65 -4.03
CA SER A 17 25.54 7.88 -3.43
C SER A 17 25.39 9.14 -4.30
N ASP A 18 25.16 8.98 -5.59
CA ASP A 18 24.89 10.05 -6.57
C ASP A 18 23.40 10.44 -6.64
N GLY A 19 22.52 9.66 -5.97
CA GLY A 19 21.08 9.89 -5.90
C GLY A 19 20.26 9.08 -6.90
N ASP A 20 20.89 8.33 -7.80
CA ASP A 20 20.19 7.44 -8.72
C ASP A 20 19.58 6.23 -7.99
N VAL A 21 18.47 5.69 -8.52
CA VAL A 21 17.81 4.52 -7.92
C VAL A 21 18.67 3.27 -8.02
N ASP A 22 18.95 2.64 -6.88
CA ASP A 22 19.59 1.31 -6.82
C ASP A 22 18.52 0.22 -6.88
N LEU A 23 18.16 -0.16 -8.12
CA LEU A 23 17.18 -1.21 -8.38
C LEU A 23 17.60 -2.57 -7.78
N GLY A 24 18.90 -2.88 -7.83
CA GLY A 24 19.44 -4.15 -7.31
C GLY A 24 19.30 -4.23 -5.79
N ALA A 25 19.78 -3.21 -5.07
CA ALA A 25 19.67 -3.18 -3.62
C ALA A 25 18.20 -3.10 -3.14
N THR A 26 17.32 -2.39 -3.88
CA THR A 26 15.88 -2.33 -3.57
C THR A 26 15.22 -3.70 -3.75
N ALA A 27 15.54 -4.42 -4.81
CA ALA A 27 15.05 -5.78 -5.06
C ALA A 27 15.54 -6.78 -4.01
N ASP A 28 16.82 -6.71 -3.63
CA ASP A 28 17.42 -7.55 -2.60
C ASP A 28 16.78 -7.30 -1.22
N LEU A 29 16.52 -6.03 -0.88
CA LEU A 29 15.79 -5.67 0.33
C LEU A 29 14.38 -6.29 0.33
N ALA A 30 13.65 -6.18 -0.78
CA ALA A 30 12.31 -6.76 -0.91
C ALA A 30 12.32 -8.29 -0.74
N ALA A 31 13.27 -8.99 -1.41
CA ALA A 31 13.44 -10.44 -1.29
C ALA A 31 13.81 -10.85 0.14
N GLY A 32 14.72 -10.11 0.78
CA GLY A 32 15.13 -10.36 2.16
C GLY A 32 13.97 -10.21 3.14
N LEU A 33 13.13 -9.18 2.99
CA LEU A 33 11.95 -8.95 3.83
C LEU A 33 10.87 -10.00 3.59
N ALA A 34 10.66 -10.41 2.32
CA ALA A 34 9.79 -11.54 1.99
C ALA A 34 10.25 -12.83 2.69
N GLY A 35 11.56 -13.11 2.67
CA GLY A 35 12.17 -14.25 3.37
C GLY A 35 12.05 -14.18 4.91
N ARG A 36 11.88 -12.99 5.49
CA ARG A 36 11.64 -12.74 6.91
C ARG A 36 10.15 -12.72 7.29
N GLY A 37 9.26 -13.17 6.39
CA GLY A 37 7.84 -13.42 6.69
C GLY A 37 6.90 -12.27 6.33
N MET A 38 7.34 -11.25 5.57
CA MET A 38 6.41 -10.25 5.06
C MET A 38 5.40 -10.88 4.09
N GLN A 39 4.12 -10.58 4.31
CA GLN A 39 3.01 -11.15 3.55
C GLN A 39 2.61 -10.29 2.32
N ALA A 40 3.17 -9.10 2.19
CA ALA A 40 3.02 -8.21 1.03
C ALA A 40 4.18 -7.21 0.96
N ILE A 41 4.53 -6.78 -0.24
CA ILE A 41 5.53 -5.73 -0.49
C ILE A 41 4.85 -4.55 -1.20
N LEU A 42 4.83 -3.38 -0.58
CA LEU A 42 4.35 -2.15 -1.20
C LEU A 42 5.53 -1.36 -1.77
N ALA A 43 5.70 -1.37 -3.08
CA ALA A 43 6.64 -0.54 -3.81
C ALA A 43 6.04 0.83 -4.13
N CYS A 44 6.86 1.86 -4.22
CA CYS A 44 6.46 3.23 -4.55
C CYS A 44 5.32 3.78 -3.65
N GLY A 45 5.19 3.26 -2.40
CA GLY A 45 4.38 3.90 -1.37
C GLY A 45 5.07 5.16 -0.82
N THR A 46 4.42 5.89 0.09
CA THR A 46 4.97 7.13 0.68
C THR A 46 6.38 6.93 1.28
N THR A 47 6.64 5.76 1.88
CA THR A 47 7.95 5.38 2.45
C THR A 47 9.03 5.23 1.37
N GLY A 48 8.66 4.83 0.17
CA GLY A 48 9.56 4.70 -0.99
C GLY A 48 9.74 6.01 -1.77
N GLU A 49 9.33 7.15 -1.22
CA GLU A 49 9.55 8.51 -1.73
C GLU A 49 9.16 8.70 -3.23
N PRO A 50 7.97 8.23 -3.67
CA PRO A 50 7.62 8.23 -5.09
C PRO A 50 7.60 9.63 -5.73
N ALA A 51 7.45 10.69 -4.94
CA ALA A 51 7.49 12.05 -5.45
C ALA A 51 8.87 12.47 -5.99
N MET A 52 9.93 11.77 -5.57
CA MET A 52 11.29 12.01 -6.02
C MET A 52 11.66 11.15 -7.25
N LEU A 53 10.79 10.22 -7.64
CA LEU A 53 11.03 9.29 -8.73
C LEU A 53 10.29 9.75 -10.01
N THR A 54 10.94 9.61 -11.14
CA THR A 54 10.29 9.69 -12.45
C THR A 54 9.30 8.55 -12.66
N VAL A 55 8.44 8.65 -13.68
CA VAL A 55 7.49 7.59 -14.03
C VAL A 55 8.23 6.29 -14.42
N ASP A 56 9.32 6.41 -15.18
CA ASP A 56 10.14 5.26 -15.60
C ASP A 56 10.81 4.58 -14.39
N GLU A 57 11.39 5.35 -13.47
CA GLU A 57 11.97 4.79 -12.25
C GLU A 57 10.95 4.07 -11.37
N ARG A 58 9.72 4.60 -11.23
CA ARG A 58 8.65 3.91 -10.50
C ARG A 58 8.31 2.57 -11.15
N ARG A 59 8.18 2.53 -12.48
CA ARG A 59 7.93 1.32 -13.25
C ARG A 59 9.05 0.30 -13.02
N ASP A 60 10.31 0.75 -13.13
CA ASP A 60 11.49 -0.10 -13.00
C ASP A 60 11.65 -0.65 -11.58
N VAL A 61 11.34 0.15 -10.52
CA VAL A 61 11.28 -0.31 -9.13
C VAL A 61 10.22 -1.41 -8.96
N VAL A 62 9.01 -1.22 -9.50
CA VAL A 62 7.95 -2.25 -9.42
C VAL A 62 8.39 -3.54 -10.11
N ALA A 63 8.97 -3.44 -11.31
CA ALA A 63 9.45 -4.60 -12.07
C ALA A 63 10.58 -5.34 -11.34
N ALA A 64 11.56 -4.61 -10.80
CA ALA A 64 12.68 -5.18 -10.05
C ALA A 64 12.19 -5.90 -8.77
N VAL A 65 11.31 -5.27 -8.00
CA VAL A 65 10.70 -5.87 -6.80
C VAL A 65 9.88 -7.11 -7.16
N ARG A 66 9.04 -7.05 -8.21
CA ARG A 66 8.25 -8.22 -8.64
C ARG A 66 9.14 -9.39 -9.07
N GLY A 67 10.24 -9.11 -9.77
CA GLY A 67 11.20 -10.12 -10.21
C GLY A 67 11.93 -10.84 -9.07
N ALA A 68 12.10 -10.17 -7.93
CA ALA A 68 12.84 -10.69 -6.77
C ALA A 68 11.96 -11.37 -5.71
N VAL A 69 10.68 -11.00 -5.63
CA VAL A 69 9.76 -11.50 -4.60
C VAL A 69 9.03 -12.77 -5.08
N PRO A 70 8.87 -13.81 -4.23
CA PRO A 70 8.11 -15.01 -4.59
C PRO A 70 6.70 -14.72 -5.08
N ALA A 71 6.21 -15.48 -6.07
CA ALA A 71 4.94 -15.22 -6.74
C ALA A 71 3.70 -15.28 -5.81
N HIS A 72 3.78 -15.96 -4.67
CA HIS A 72 2.69 -16.03 -3.70
C HIS A 72 2.60 -14.81 -2.77
N ILE A 73 3.60 -13.94 -2.78
CA ILE A 73 3.61 -12.68 -2.00
C ILE A 73 3.23 -11.54 -2.95
N PRO A 74 2.09 -10.86 -2.75
CA PRO A 74 1.67 -9.78 -3.63
C PRO A 74 2.62 -8.57 -3.56
N VAL A 75 2.97 -8.06 -4.73
CA VAL A 75 3.61 -6.75 -4.90
C VAL A 75 2.53 -5.73 -5.18
N ILE A 76 2.37 -4.79 -4.26
CA ILE A 76 1.42 -3.68 -4.33
C ILE A 76 2.17 -2.46 -4.85
N ALA A 77 1.63 -1.73 -5.82
CA ALA A 77 2.23 -0.49 -6.29
C ALA A 77 1.46 0.74 -5.76
N GLY A 78 2.18 1.73 -5.24
CA GLY A 78 1.63 3.03 -4.87
C GLY A 78 1.48 3.92 -6.11
N THR A 79 0.23 4.25 -6.49
CA THR A 79 -0.07 5.02 -7.72
C THR A 79 -0.91 6.27 -7.46
N GLY A 80 -1.15 6.63 -6.18
CA GLY A 80 -1.89 7.84 -5.84
C GLY A 80 -1.25 9.10 -6.43
N ALA A 81 -2.10 9.99 -6.97
CA ALA A 81 -1.66 11.20 -7.65
C ALA A 81 -2.69 12.34 -7.53
N PRO A 82 -2.30 13.61 -7.82
CA PRO A 82 -3.18 14.75 -7.68
C PRO A 82 -4.39 14.77 -8.63
N THR A 83 -4.40 13.96 -9.70
CA THR A 83 -5.53 13.83 -10.62
C THR A 83 -5.82 12.37 -10.93
N ALA A 84 -7.07 12.07 -11.29
CA ALA A 84 -7.49 10.73 -11.70
C ALA A 84 -6.73 10.24 -12.95
N GLU A 85 -6.46 11.14 -13.90
CA GLU A 85 -5.72 10.84 -15.13
C GLU A 85 -4.29 10.39 -14.84
N VAL A 86 -3.56 11.14 -14.00
CA VAL A 86 -2.19 10.79 -13.62
C VAL A 86 -2.16 9.49 -12.81
N ALA A 87 -3.09 9.32 -11.87
CA ALA A 87 -3.19 8.09 -11.08
C ALA A 87 -3.49 6.87 -11.97
N ALA A 88 -4.37 7.01 -12.97
CA ALA A 88 -4.67 5.94 -13.92
C ALA A 88 -3.46 5.61 -14.80
N GLY A 89 -2.71 6.60 -15.28
CA GLY A 89 -1.46 6.37 -16.03
C GLY A 89 -0.45 5.58 -15.21
N LEU A 90 -0.13 6.06 -13.98
CA LEU A 90 0.77 5.35 -13.06
C LEU A 90 0.29 3.94 -12.72
N THR A 91 -1.03 3.74 -12.66
CA THR A 91 -1.63 2.42 -12.42
C THR A 91 -1.39 1.49 -13.61
N ALA A 92 -1.61 1.95 -14.83
CA ALA A 92 -1.37 1.16 -16.05
C ALA A 92 0.11 0.74 -16.14
N ASP A 93 1.04 1.68 -15.93
CA ASP A 93 2.48 1.41 -15.93
C ASP A 93 2.88 0.39 -14.85
N ALA A 94 2.30 0.50 -13.64
CA ALA A 94 2.56 -0.44 -12.55
C ALA A 94 2.03 -1.86 -12.85
N ILE A 95 0.86 -1.97 -13.49
CA ILE A 95 0.30 -3.27 -13.90
C ILE A 95 1.16 -3.90 -15.01
N GLU A 96 1.62 -3.11 -15.98
CA GLU A 96 2.55 -3.57 -17.02
C GLU A 96 3.88 -4.04 -16.42
N ALA A 97 4.37 -3.37 -15.39
CA ALA A 97 5.55 -3.76 -14.62
C ALA A 97 5.36 -5.01 -13.74
N GLY A 98 4.13 -5.54 -13.65
CA GLY A 98 3.82 -6.78 -12.97
C GLY A 98 3.26 -6.61 -11.55
N ALA A 99 2.79 -5.44 -11.15
CA ALA A 99 2.11 -5.28 -9.86
C ALA A 99 0.88 -6.18 -9.75
N ASP A 100 0.71 -6.82 -8.59
CA ASP A 100 -0.42 -7.70 -8.29
C ASP A 100 -1.63 -6.93 -7.77
N ALA A 101 -1.40 -5.76 -7.18
CA ALA A 101 -2.44 -4.87 -6.63
C ALA A 101 -1.97 -3.41 -6.64
N ILE A 102 -2.91 -2.51 -6.44
CA ILE A 102 -2.70 -1.06 -6.44
C ILE A 102 -3.09 -0.46 -5.09
N LEU A 103 -2.31 0.54 -4.63
CA LEU A 103 -2.66 1.41 -3.51
C LEU A 103 -2.73 2.85 -3.99
N ALA A 104 -3.91 3.49 -3.93
CA ALA A 104 -4.09 4.86 -4.39
C ALA A 104 -4.70 5.76 -3.31
N TRP A 105 -4.13 6.96 -3.13
CA TRP A 105 -4.71 8.03 -2.34
C TRP A 105 -5.40 9.04 -3.27
N PRO A 106 -6.61 9.54 -2.92
CA PRO A 106 -7.32 10.51 -3.74
C PRO A 106 -6.71 11.90 -3.58
N PRO A 107 -6.94 12.84 -4.52
CA PRO A 107 -6.53 14.22 -4.36
C PRO A 107 -7.08 14.86 -3.09
N ALA A 108 -6.29 15.75 -2.48
CA ALA A 108 -6.74 16.51 -1.32
C ALA A 108 -7.99 17.36 -1.68
N GLY A 109 -9.01 17.31 -0.82
CA GLY A 109 -10.28 18.01 -1.05
C GLY A 109 -11.10 17.47 -2.22
N SER A 110 -10.83 16.26 -2.71
CA SER A 110 -11.57 15.67 -3.83
C SER A 110 -13.07 15.58 -3.53
N ALA A 111 -13.88 16.20 -4.39
CA ALA A 111 -15.33 16.08 -4.35
C ALA A 111 -15.86 14.85 -5.11
N ASP A 112 -15.03 14.22 -5.95
CA ASP A 112 -15.38 13.06 -6.76
C ASP A 112 -14.44 11.88 -6.49
N LEU A 113 -14.62 11.26 -5.33
CA LEU A 113 -13.91 10.02 -4.98
C LEU A 113 -14.30 8.85 -5.91
N ALA A 114 -15.57 8.78 -6.30
CA ALA A 114 -16.08 7.70 -7.15
C ALA A 114 -15.44 7.74 -8.53
N GLY A 115 -15.39 8.90 -9.18
CA GLY A 115 -14.72 9.08 -10.48
C GLY A 115 -13.22 8.81 -10.40
N TYR A 116 -12.56 9.28 -9.34
CA TYR A 116 -11.14 9.00 -9.13
C TYR A 116 -10.84 7.49 -9.04
N PHE A 117 -11.53 6.78 -8.13
CA PHE A 117 -11.29 5.34 -7.96
C PHE A 117 -11.80 4.50 -9.14
N ALA A 118 -12.83 4.96 -9.87
CA ALA A 118 -13.27 4.31 -11.11
C ALA A 118 -12.19 4.36 -12.19
N ALA A 119 -11.50 5.50 -12.36
CA ALA A 119 -10.40 5.63 -13.31
C ALA A 119 -9.21 4.72 -12.92
N VAL A 120 -8.82 4.68 -11.64
CA VAL A 120 -7.77 3.80 -11.13
C VAL A 120 -8.14 2.32 -11.33
N ALA A 121 -9.38 1.93 -10.98
CA ALA A 121 -9.84 0.54 -11.12
C ALA A 121 -9.90 0.08 -12.60
N ALA A 122 -10.31 0.96 -13.51
CA ALA A 122 -10.28 0.68 -14.94
C ALA A 122 -8.85 0.42 -15.45
N ALA A 123 -7.89 1.26 -15.02
CA ALA A 123 -6.47 1.12 -15.37
C ALA A 123 -5.82 -0.11 -14.72
N ALA A 124 -6.34 -0.58 -13.58
CA ALA A 124 -5.84 -1.77 -12.88
C ALA A 124 -6.19 -3.10 -13.58
N GLN A 125 -6.99 -3.09 -14.65
CA GLN A 125 -7.27 -4.25 -15.50
C GLN A 125 -7.71 -5.50 -14.72
N GLY A 126 -8.56 -5.31 -13.71
CA GLY A 126 -9.08 -6.39 -12.85
C GLY A 126 -8.17 -6.76 -11.66
N ARG A 127 -7.02 -6.13 -11.51
CA ARG A 127 -6.21 -6.28 -10.29
C ARG A 127 -6.85 -5.54 -9.12
N PRO A 128 -6.71 -6.05 -7.88
CA PRO A 128 -7.26 -5.41 -6.69
C PRO A 128 -6.75 -3.98 -6.48
N VAL A 129 -7.65 -3.07 -6.08
CA VAL A 129 -7.30 -1.70 -5.70
C VAL A 129 -7.60 -1.51 -4.22
N LEU A 130 -6.64 -0.98 -3.47
CA LEU A 130 -6.79 -0.52 -2.10
C LEU A 130 -6.92 1.00 -2.07
N ALA A 131 -7.89 1.51 -1.33
CA ALA A 131 -7.93 2.93 -1.00
C ALA A 131 -6.87 3.26 0.06
N TYR A 132 -6.20 4.40 -0.08
CA TYR A 132 -5.26 4.86 0.93
C TYR A 132 -5.82 6.08 1.66
N HIS A 133 -6.19 5.89 2.93
CA HIS A 133 -6.57 6.97 3.83
C HIS A 133 -5.36 7.46 4.61
N PHE A 134 -4.87 8.64 4.24
CA PHE A 134 -3.78 9.30 4.94
C PHE A 134 -3.97 10.83 4.90
N PRO A 135 -4.75 11.40 5.86
CA PRO A 135 -5.09 12.82 5.84
C PRO A 135 -3.91 13.79 5.87
N LYS A 136 -2.72 13.34 6.30
CA LYS A 136 -1.50 14.17 6.28
C LYS A 136 -1.02 14.48 4.87
N ILE A 137 -1.32 13.64 3.88
CA ILE A 137 -0.92 13.85 2.47
C ILE A 137 -2.10 14.17 1.58
N SER A 138 -3.31 13.76 1.96
CA SER A 138 -4.54 13.92 1.18
C SER A 138 -5.74 14.17 2.11
N ALA A 139 -5.84 15.36 2.68
CA ALA A 139 -6.97 15.76 3.52
C ALA A 139 -8.25 15.92 2.68
N PRO A 140 -9.43 15.55 3.21
CA PRO A 140 -9.70 14.87 4.47
C PRO A 140 -9.48 13.35 4.40
N GLY A 141 -9.01 12.80 3.29
CA GLY A 141 -8.88 11.38 3.01
C GLY A 141 -10.17 10.74 2.53
N VAL A 142 -10.32 9.43 2.73
CA VAL A 142 -11.47 8.64 2.29
C VAL A 142 -12.41 8.41 3.50
N PRO A 143 -13.66 8.89 3.48
CA PRO A 143 -14.63 8.60 4.55
C PRO A 143 -14.94 7.10 4.64
N VAL A 144 -15.20 6.57 5.84
CA VAL A 144 -15.50 5.14 6.04
C VAL A 144 -16.77 4.73 5.29
N GLU A 145 -17.80 5.57 5.34
CA GLU A 145 -19.08 5.34 4.66
C GLU A 145 -18.96 5.32 3.12
N ALA A 146 -17.94 5.96 2.56
CA ALA A 146 -17.71 5.94 1.12
C ALA A 146 -17.07 4.63 0.64
N LEU A 147 -16.27 3.96 1.47
CA LEU A 147 -15.50 2.78 1.10
C LEU A 147 -16.33 1.68 0.44
N ALA A 148 -17.52 1.40 0.98
CA ALA A 148 -18.41 0.35 0.47
C ALA A 148 -18.98 0.65 -0.94
N THR A 149 -18.92 1.90 -1.39
CA THR A 149 -19.43 2.33 -2.70
C THR A 149 -18.34 2.53 -3.75
N LEU A 150 -17.09 2.50 -3.33
CA LEU A 150 -15.92 2.64 -4.22
C LEU A 150 -15.52 1.28 -4.81
N PRO A 151 -14.95 1.25 -6.01
CA PRO A 151 -14.46 0.03 -6.64
C PRO A 151 -13.09 -0.37 -6.05
N VAL A 152 -13.06 -0.58 -4.72
CA VAL A 152 -11.88 -0.98 -3.96
C VAL A 152 -12.17 -2.23 -3.14
N VAL A 153 -11.16 -3.08 -2.96
CA VAL A 153 -11.30 -4.32 -2.19
C VAL A 153 -10.92 -4.15 -0.72
N GLY A 154 -10.28 -3.04 -0.38
CA GLY A 154 -9.82 -2.77 0.97
C GLY A 154 -9.34 -1.33 1.14
N VAL A 155 -8.95 -1.01 2.37
CA VAL A 155 -8.38 0.28 2.75
C VAL A 155 -7.07 0.07 3.52
N LYS A 156 -6.07 0.92 3.24
CA LYS A 156 -4.93 1.15 4.12
C LYS A 156 -5.18 2.45 4.88
N ASP A 157 -5.29 2.38 6.20
CA ASP A 157 -5.44 3.54 7.07
C ASP A 157 -4.13 3.90 7.77
N SER A 158 -3.60 5.08 7.47
CA SER A 158 -2.42 5.67 8.11
C SER A 158 -2.76 6.91 8.95
N SER A 159 -4.02 7.09 9.33
CA SER A 159 -4.44 8.19 10.24
C SER A 159 -3.83 8.04 11.62
N GLY A 160 -3.67 6.80 12.10
CA GLY A 160 -3.28 6.48 13.47
C GLY A 160 -4.43 6.66 14.47
N ASP A 161 -5.67 6.79 14.00
CA ASP A 161 -6.86 6.90 14.85
C ASP A 161 -7.44 5.49 15.15
N PRO A 162 -7.39 5.04 16.42
CA PRO A 162 -7.93 3.72 16.79
C PRO A 162 -9.45 3.63 16.63
N ASN A 163 -10.19 4.72 16.81
CA ASN A 163 -11.64 4.70 16.64
C ASN A 163 -12.02 4.48 15.18
N ARG A 164 -11.33 5.17 14.25
CA ARG A 164 -11.51 4.97 12.83
C ARG A 164 -11.15 3.56 12.40
N LEU A 165 -10.02 3.02 12.87
CA LEU A 165 -9.63 1.64 12.58
C LEU A 165 -10.72 0.65 12.98
N LEU A 166 -11.28 0.78 14.19
CA LEU A 166 -12.38 -0.07 14.67
C LEU A 166 -13.67 0.13 13.87
N GLU A 167 -13.96 1.36 13.45
CA GLU A 167 -15.10 1.64 12.59
C GLU A 167 -14.95 0.97 11.22
N GLU A 168 -13.79 1.05 10.59
CA GLU A 168 -13.48 0.36 9.33
C GLU A 168 -13.65 -1.15 9.48
N ILE A 169 -13.05 -1.77 10.50
CA ILE A 169 -13.13 -3.22 10.73
C ILE A 169 -14.58 -3.68 10.94
N THR A 170 -15.41 -2.87 11.62
CA THR A 170 -16.78 -3.28 11.98
C THR A 170 -17.84 -2.95 10.93
N ARG A 171 -17.63 -1.91 10.11
CA ARG A 171 -18.65 -1.38 9.19
C ARG A 171 -18.31 -1.55 7.71
N TYR A 172 -17.03 -1.64 7.37
CA TYR A 172 -16.59 -1.84 5.98
C TYR A 172 -16.42 -3.34 5.70
N PRO A 173 -17.08 -3.88 4.66
CA PRO A 173 -17.03 -5.32 4.35
C PRO A 173 -15.74 -5.76 3.63
N GLY A 174 -14.89 -4.81 3.22
CA GLY A 174 -13.61 -5.09 2.59
C GLY A 174 -12.48 -5.24 3.59
N ASP A 175 -11.26 -5.44 3.08
CA ASP A 175 -10.08 -5.62 3.91
C ASP A 175 -9.62 -4.29 4.54
N THR A 176 -9.35 -4.30 5.84
CA THR A 176 -8.76 -3.15 6.55
C THR A 176 -7.31 -3.46 6.94
N TYR A 177 -6.38 -2.60 6.47
CA TYR A 177 -4.96 -2.66 6.76
C TYR A 177 -4.52 -1.41 7.51
N THR A 178 -3.91 -1.54 8.70
CA THR A 178 -3.32 -0.37 9.36
C THR A 178 -1.98 0.01 8.74
N GLY A 179 -1.74 1.32 8.59
CA GLY A 179 -0.43 1.89 8.26
C GLY A 179 0.32 2.42 9.48
N SER A 180 -0.23 2.23 10.69
CA SER A 180 0.33 2.72 11.96
C SER A 180 0.87 1.57 12.80
N SER A 181 2.17 1.57 13.09
CA SER A 181 2.78 0.59 13.99
C SER A 181 2.23 0.65 15.41
N ALA A 182 1.75 1.81 15.85
CA ALA A 182 1.12 1.98 17.17
C ALA A 182 -0.24 1.24 17.29
N LEU A 183 -0.84 0.83 16.19
CA LEU A 183 -2.14 0.15 16.19
C LEU A 183 -2.05 -1.35 15.86
N LEU A 184 -0.84 -1.92 15.77
CA LEU A 184 -0.65 -3.34 15.43
C LEU A 184 -1.34 -4.27 16.40
N THR A 185 -1.11 -4.08 17.71
CA THR A 185 -1.69 -4.88 18.79
C THR A 185 -3.21 -4.72 18.93
N LEU A 186 -3.78 -3.69 18.31
CA LEU A 186 -5.23 -3.51 18.22
C LEU A 186 -5.78 -4.14 16.93
N CYS A 187 -5.12 -3.91 15.78
CA CYS A 187 -5.63 -4.26 14.46
C CYS A 187 -5.85 -5.77 14.29
N GLY A 188 -4.84 -6.60 14.61
CA GLY A 188 -4.95 -8.05 14.49
C GLY A 188 -6.07 -8.63 15.36
N PRO A 189 -6.05 -8.44 16.70
CA PRO A 189 -7.09 -8.96 17.60
C PRO A 189 -8.49 -8.43 17.31
N ALA A 190 -8.63 -7.22 16.74
CA ALA A 190 -9.93 -6.67 16.36
C ALA A 190 -10.48 -7.26 15.04
N GLY A 191 -9.71 -8.07 14.32
CA GLY A 191 -10.13 -8.70 13.06
C GLY A 191 -9.75 -7.91 11.82
N GLY A 192 -8.80 -6.97 11.90
CA GLY A 192 -8.20 -6.34 10.73
C GLY A 192 -7.48 -7.35 9.85
N ALA A 193 -7.49 -7.14 8.53
CA ALA A 193 -6.86 -8.04 7.57
C ALA A 193 -5.33 -8.05 7.70
N GLY A 194 -4.74 -6.93 8.08
CA GLY A 194 -3.28 -6.83 8.19
C GLY A 194 -2.75 -5.43 8.42
N ALA A 195 -1.48 -5.27 8.10
CA ALA A 195 -0.79 -3.99 8.18
C ALA A 195 0.16 -3.78 6.99
N LEU A 196 0.39 -2.52 6.61
CA LEU A 196 1.40 -2.11 5.62
C LEU A 196 2.30 -1.02 6.23
N LEU A 197 3.50 -1.39 6.69
CA LEU A 197 4.28 -0.60 7.63
C LEU A 197 5.66 -0.20 7.11
N ALA A 198 6.07 1.05 7.37
CA ALA A 198 7.45 1.49 7.19
C ALA A 198 8.39 0.83 8.21
N ALA A 199 7.96 0.64 9.45
CA ALA A 199 8.75 0.00 10.52
C ALA A 199 9.22 -1.42 10.14
N ALA A 200 8.47 -2.12 9.31
CA ALA A 200 8.80 -3.47 8.86
C ALA A 200 10.05 -3.55 7.96
N ASN A 201 10.58 -2.42 7.46
CA ASN A 201 11.90 -2.39 6.80
C ASN A 201 13.05 -2.69 7.78
N VAL A 202 12.87 -2.41 9.07
CA VAL A 202 13.91 -2.53 10.10
C VAL A 202 13.62 -3.70 11.05
N GLU A 203 12.40 -3.79 11.55
CA GLU A 203 11.98 -4.76 12.58
C GLU A 203 10.75 -5.58 12.11
N PRO A 204 10.88 -6.38 11.02
CA PRO A 204 9.75 -7.13 10.48
C PRO A 204 9.20 -8.18 11.45
N GLU A 205 10.05 -8.92 12.18
CA GLU A 205 9.62 -9.95 13.14
C GLU A 205 8.85 -9.34 14.32
N LEU A 206 9.31 -8.17 14.82
CA LEU A 206 8.61 -7.46 15.89
C LEU A 206 7.22 -6.98 15.41
N CYS A 207 7.13 -6.50 14.15
CA CYS A 207 5.85 -6.12 13.57
C CYS A 207 4.88 -7.32 13.44
N ILE A 208 5.40 -8.48 13.04
CA ILE A 208 4.61 -9.73 12.94
C ILE A 208 4.10 -10.15 14.33
N ALA A 209 4.98 -10.21 15.33
CA ALA A 209 4.63 -10.59 16.69
C ALA A 209 3.58 -9.64 17.27
N ALA A 210 3.78 -8.32 17.12
CA ALA A 210 2.82 -7.32 17.60
C ALA A 210 1.45 -7.43 16.93
N PHE A 211 1.40 -7.75 15.64
CA PHE A 211 0.12 -7.98 14.92
C PHE A 211 -0.58 -9.26 15.38
N ALA A 212 0.18 -10.31 15.69
CA ALA A 212 -0.35 -11.57 16.21
C ALA A 212 -0.85 -11.45 17.68
N GLY A 213 -0.49 -10.38 18.38
CA GLY A 213 -0.82 -10.20 19.81
C GLY A 213 0.17 -10.89 20.73
N ASP A 214 1.33 -11.30 20.23
CA ASP A 214 2.42 -11.94 20.97
C ASP A 214 3.42 -10.89 21.50
N GLY A 215 2.92 -9.93 22.26
CA GLY A 215 3.72 -8.81 22.78
C GLY A 215 3.61 -8.59 24.27
#